data_073429dbdfb88696b934237d70bbc645
#
_entry.id   073429dbdfb88696b934237d70bbc645
#
_cell.length_a   1.000
_cell.length_b   1.000
_cell.length_c   1.000
_cell.angle_alpha   90.00
_cell.angle_beta   90.00
_cell.angle_gamma   90.00
#
_symmetry.space_group_name_H-M   'P 1'
#
loop_
_entity.id
_entity.type
_entity.pdbx_description
1 polymer ?
#
loop_
_entity_poly.entity_id
_entity_poly.type
_entity_poly.pdbx_seq_one_letter_code
_entity_poly.pdbx_strand_id
1 'polypeptide(L)'
;EEGLQPWPNEMEGYEEMAIVIDGSALVRAVDVPENPEEDPYKDAKYNEEAGCWGGTNNGFIVKSNEEIDFGNGEFQQLVAYIGHDGERYMEYMEFYIDEVKPENMIARTWTGINIQEWNSFTPVATRLQDVTGSHRLFIKWGDATNLQKIELVKDSLWFENPDCGVVYENVEPSKNAVVFVTTGENGATEGTDTNQGIQWEVIKPISGDARCEGSNIGYTKAGVVVAYKGIDFKDNYYKEVFINASCEPSYIGSTIEDANFTLYTD
;
A
#
# COMPACT_ATOMS: atom_id res chain seq x y z
N GLU A 1 -6.87 12.67 25.02
CA GLU A 1 -5.86 13.09 24.01
C GLU A 1 -4.44 13.24 24.59
N GLU A 2 -4.19 12.74 25.79
CA GLU A 2 -2.84 12.70 26.38
C GLU A 2 -2.16 11.40 25.90
N GLY A 3 -1.21 11.53 24.96
CA GLY A 3 -0.29 10.45 24.64
C GLY A 3 -0.04 10.15 23.17
N LEU A 4 -0.77 10.76 22.23
CA LEU A 4 -0.43 10.61 20.81
C LEU A 4 0.85 11.37 20.50
N GLN A 5 1.83 10.69 19.96
CA GLN A 5 3.04 11.33 19.45
C GLN A 5 2.67 12.13 18.19
N PRO A 6 3.35 13.27 17.93
CA PRO A 6 3.16 13.98 16.67
C PRO A 6 3.56 13.09 15.49
N TRP A 7 2.92 13.31 14.35
CA TRP A 7 3.33 12.63 13.13
C TRP A 7 4.79 13.02 12.81
N PRO A 8 5.58 12.13 12.19
CA PRO A 8 6.99 12.43 11.90
C PRO A 8 7.19 13.74 11.17
N ASN A 9 6.32 14.10 10.22
CA ASN A 9 6.37 15.35 9.48
C ASN A 9 6.00 16.60 10.31
N GLU A 10 5.57 16.45 11.54
CA GLU A 10 5.33 17.53 12.52
C GLU A 10 6.50 17.70 13.50
N MET A 11 7.52 16.83 13.42
CA MET A 11 8.70 16.89 14.29
C MET A 11 9.67 17.95 13.82
N GLU A 12 10.32 18.61 14.77
CA GLU A 12 11.39 19.57 14.48
C GLU A 12 12.55 18.89 13.73
N GLY A 13 13.00 19.50 12.61
CA GLY A 13 14.09 18.99 11.79
C GLY A 13 13.66 17.94 10.74
N TYR A 14 12.37 17.64 10.62
CA TYR A 14 11.90 16.69 9.62
C TYR A 14 12.24 17.10 8.18
N GLU A 15 12.24 18.39 7.90
CA GLU A 15 12.60 18.96 6.60
C GLU A 15 14.06 18.67 6.18
N GLU A 16 14.94 18.35 7.13
CA GLU A 16 16.31 17.91 6.84
C GLU A 16 16.37 16.40 6.53
N MET A 17 15.33 15.66 6.91
CA MET A 17 15.23 14.23 6.76
C MET A 17 14.41 13.80 5.55
N ALA A 18 13.71 14.73 4.89
CA ALA A 18 12.79 14.39 3.81
C ALA A 18 12.96 15.31 2.58
N ILE A 19 12.82 14.71 1.39
CA ILE A 19 12.58 15.44 0.14
C ILE A 19 11.08 15.40 -0.13
N VAL A 20 10.45 16.56 -0.21
CA VAL A 20 9.02 16.67 -0.54
C VAL A 20 8.86 16.89 -2.04
N ILE A 21 8.03 16.06 -2.68
CA ILE A 21 7.66 16.16 -4.09
C ILE A 21 6.16 16.44 -4.12
N ASP A 22 5.83 17.71 -4.31
CA ASP A 22 4.44 18.14 -4.42
C ASP A 22 3.79 17.61 -5.70
N GLY A 23 2.48 17.35 -5.68
CA GLY A 23 1.74 16.89 -6.85
C GLY A 23 1.83 17.84 -8.05
N SER A 24 2.03 19.15 -7.81
CA SER A 24 2.25 20.15 -8.86
C SER A 24 3.59 19.99 -9.60
N ALA A 25 4.55 19.30 -9.01
CA ALA A 25 5.84 18.98 -9.63
C ALA A 25 5.78 17.73 -10.54
N LEU A 26 4.60 17.15 -10.70
CA LEU A 26 4.36 15.97 -11.53
C LEU A 26 3.61 16.36 -12.82
N VAL A 27 3.89 15.65 -13.89
CA VAL A 27 3.19 15.80 -15.17
C VAL A 27 2.70 14.45 -15.69
N ARG A 28 1.62 14.47 -16.44
CA ARG A 28 1.09 13.29 -17.12
C ARG A 28 2.16 12.63 -18.00
N ALA A 29 2.27 11.32 -17.93
CA ALA A 29 3.25 10.51 -18.66
C ALA A 29 2.62 9.41 -19.53
N VAL A 30 1.29 9.34 -19.62
CA VAL A 30 0.57 8.51 -20.58
C VAL A 30 0.26 9.31 -21.84
N ASP A 31 0.23 8.62 -22.97
CA ASP A 31 -0.13 9.24 -24.25
C ASP A 31 -1.55 9.81 -24.21
N VAL A 32 -1.74 10.93 -24.87
CA VAL A 32 -3.05 11.52 -25.10
C VAL A 32 -3.47 11.15 -26.54
N PRO A 33 -4.58 10.43 -26.72
CA PRO A 33 -5.06 10.08 -28.05
C PRO A 33 -5.47 11.34 -28.85
N GLU A 34 -5.43 11.26 -30.19
CA GLU A 34 -5.83 12.37 -31.06
C GLU A 34 -7.29 12.79 -30.84
N ASN A 35 -8.14 11.82 -30.52
CA ASN A 35 -9.53 12.08 -30.12
C ASN A 35 -9.63 12.12 -28.57
N PRO A 36 -9.85 13.28 -27.95
CA PRO A 36 -9.93 13.40 -26.50
C PRO A 36 -11.04 12.55 -25.84
N GLU A 37 -12.11 12.23 -26.58
CA GLU A 37 -13.20 11.39 -26.06
C GLU A 37 -12.79 9.91 -25.92
N GLU A 38 -11.75 9.51 -26.60
CA GLU A 38 -11.17 8.15 -26.50
C GLU A 38 -10.11 8.04 -25.42
N ASP A 39 -9.77 9.15 -24.76
CA ASP A 39 -8.80 9.18 -23.69
C ASP A 39 -9.40 8.53 -22.41
N PRO A 40 -8.91 7.35 -21.98
CA PRO A 40 -9.39 6.69 -20.77
C PRO A 40 -9.08 7.51 -19.50
N TYR A 41 -8.20 8.50 -19.61
CA TYR A 41 -7.73 9.34 -18.51
C TYR A 41 -8.08 10.83 -18.70
N LYS A 42 -9.12 11.14 -19.48
CA LYS A 42 -9.52 12.52 -19.79
C LYS A 42 -9.85 13.36 -18.54
N ASP A 43 -10.28 12.73 -17.48
CA ASP A 43 -10.63 13.39 -16.21
C ASP A 43 -9.44 13.52 -15.26
N ALA A 44 -8.33 12.80 -15.53
CA ALA A 44 -7.14 12.83 -14.71
C ALA A 44 -6.37 14.14 -14.88
N LYS A 45 -6.29 14.91 -13.79
CA LYS A 45 -5.61 16.22 -13.78
C LYS A 45 -5.12 16.60 -12.39
N TYR A 46 -4.16 17.49 -12.37
CA TYR A 46 -3.82 18.20 -11.15
C TYR A 46 -4.89 19.27 -10.86
N ASN A 47 -5.44 19.22 -9.66
CA ASN A 47 -6.41 20.20 -9.18
C ASN A 47 -5.69 21.18 -8.24
N GLU A 48 -5.48 22.41 -8.69
CA GLU A 48 -4.78 23.45 -7.92
C GLU A 48 -5.51 23.83 -6.62
N GLU A 49 -6.84 23.82 -6.60
CA GLU A 49 -7.63 24.16 -5.42
C GLU A 49 -7.53 23.08 -4.34
N ALA A 50 -7.58 21.82 -4.73
CA ALA A 50 -7.42 20.68 -3.83
C ALA A 50 -5.95 20.33 -3.57
N GLY A 51 -5.02 20.86 -4.36
CA GLY A 51 -3.60 20.58 -4.25
C GLY A 51 -3.22 19.12 -4.55
N CYS A 52 -3.94 18.45 -5.46
CA CYS A 52 -3.73 17.03 -5.71
C CYS A 52 -4.00 16.60 -7.16
N TRP A 53 -3.43 15.49 -7.56
CA TRP A 53 -3.89 14.73 -8.72
C TRP A 53 -5.16 13.97 -8.38
N GLY A 54 -6.18 14.10 -9.23
CA GLY A 54 -7.46 13.42 -9.09
C GLY A 54 -8.07 13.05 -10.44
N GLY A 55 -9.24 12.39 -10.42
CA GLY A 55 -9.86 11.82 -11.63
C GLY A 55 -9.03 10.68 -12.24
N THR A 56 -8.13 10.11 -11.47
CA THR A 56 -7.22 9.04 -11.86
C THR A 56 -7.90 7.67 -11.80
N ASN A 57 -7.34 6.71 -12.51
CA ASN A 57 -7.78 5.31 -12.45
C ASN A 57 -6.63 4.36 -12.82
N ASN A 58 -6.91 3.07 -12.83
CA ASN A 58 -5.92 2.03 -13.13
C ASN A 58 -5.17 2.30 -14.45
N GLY A 59 -3.85 2.27 -14.37
CA GLY A 59 -2.94 2.46 -15.50
C GLY A 59 -2.58 3.91 -15.80
N PHE A 60 -3.19 4.90 -15.11
CA PHE A 60 -2.75 6.29 -15.23
C PHE A 60 -1.32 6.45 -14.71
N ILE A 61 -0.51 7.26 -15.40
CA ILE A 61 0.89 7.46 -15.04
C ILE A 61 1.21 8.96 -15.08
N VAL A 62 1.91 9.42 -14.06
CA VAL A 62 2.60 10.72 -14.04
C VAL A 62 4.11 10.51 -13.87
N LYS A 63 4.88 11.55 -14.14
CA LYS A 63 6.32 11.57 -13.86
C LYS A 63 6.72 12.91 -13.25
N SER A 64 7.83 12.92 -12.53
CA SER A 64 8.42 14.17 -12.06
C SER A 64 8.89 15.04 -13.22
N ASN A 65 8.69 16.35 -13.11
CA ASN A 65 9.18 17.34 -14.09
C ASN A 65 10.70 17.33 -14.19
N GLU A 66 11.36 17.21 -13.04
CA GLU A 66 12.81 17.20 -12.92
C GLU A 66 13.27 15.83 -12.41
N GLU A 67 14.55 15.55 -12.59
CA GLU A 67 15.20 14.42 -11.93
C GLU A 67 15.28 14.71 -10.42
N ILE A 68 15.13 13.65 -9.62
CA ILE A 68 15.21 13.67 -8.17
C ILE A 68 16.53 13.02 -7.78
N ASP A 69 17.31 13.71 -6.95
CA ASP A 69 18.55 13.17 -6.41
C ASP A 69 18.26 12.28 -5.19
N PHE A 70 18.41 10.97 -5.36
CA PHE A 70 18.29 9.99 -4.29
C PHE A 70 19.56 9.84 -3.44
N GLY A 71 20.56 10.68 -3.69
CA GLY A 71 21.82 10.66 -2.93
C GLY A 71 22.59 9.35 -3.09
N ASN A 72 23.07 8.82 -1.98
CA ASN A 72 23.86 7.59 -1.93
C ASN A 72 23.09 6.42 -1.26
N GLY A 73 21.77 6.38 -1.40
CA GLY A 73 20.94 5.34 -0.79
C GLY A 73 20.53 5.63 0.66
N GLU A 74 20.53 6.91 1.04
CA GLU A 74 20.14 7.34 2.38
C GLU A 74 18.63 7.38 2.62
N PHE A 75 17.81 7.38 1.55
CA PHE A 75 16.36 7.36 1.68
C PHE A 75 15.88 5.92 1.80
N GLN A 76 15.15 5.63 2.87
CA GLN A 76 14.67 4.28 3.19
C GLN A 76 13.15 4.15 3.11
N GLN A 77 12.44 5.29 3.06
CA GLN A 77 10.99 5.31 3.02
C GLN A 77 10.48 6.27 1.94
N LEU A 78 9.36 5.88 1.34
CA LEU A 78 8.52 6.72 0.53
C LEU A 78 7.18 6.87 1.25
N VAL A 79 6.73 8.09 1.47
CA VAL A 79 5.45 8.40 2.10
C VAL A 79 4.56 9.04 1.06
N ALA A 80 3.45 8.41 0.71
CA ALA A 80 2.45 8.94 -0.20
C ALA A 80 1.26 9.51 0.59
N TYR A 81 0.87 10.74 0.31
CA TYR A 81 -0.31 11.37 0.91
C TYR A 81 -1.49 11.17 -0.02
N ILE A 82 -2.35 10.23 0.33
CA ILE A 82 -3.44 9.75 -0.54
C ILE A 82 -4.82 9.99 0.08
N GLY A 83 -5.81 10.16 -0.79
CA GLY A 83 -7.21 10.29 -0.43
C GLY A 83 -8.13 9.53 -1.39
N HIS A 84 -9.19 8.90 -0.89
CA HIS A 84 -10.24 8.25 -1.67
C HIS A 84 -11.54 8.09 -0.85
N ASP A 85 -12.58 7.56 -1.47
CA ASP A 85 -13.93 7.46 -0.88
C ASP A 85 -14.12 6.27 0.10
N GLY A 86 -13.09 5.48 0.35
CA GLY A 86 -13.16 4.33 1.25
C GLY A 86 -13.76 3.06 0.64
N GLU A 87 -14.24 3.10 -0.61
CA GLU A 87 -14.84 1.95 -1.29
C GLU A 87 -13.82 1.12 -2.10
N ARG A 88 -12.55 1.54 -2.12
CA ARG A 88 -11.49 0.96 -2.93
C ARG A 88 -10.63 0.04 -2.08
N TYR A 89 -10.58 -1.22 -2.44
CA TYR A 89 -9.85 -2.24 -1.69
C TYR A 89 -8.83 -2.94 -2.58
N MET A 90 -7.62 -3.14 -2.03
CA MET A 90 -6.59 -4.02 -2.60
C MET A 90 -5.89 -3.53 -3.87
N GLU A 91 -5.86 -2.23 -4.11
CA GLU A 91 -5.12 -1.65 -5.23
C GLU A 91 -3.85 -0.97 -4.75
N TYR A 92 -2.92 -0.77 -5.67
CA TYR A 92 -1.60 -0.22 -5.36
C TYR A 92 -1.31 1.01 -6.19
N MET A 93 -0.55 1.92 -5.61
CA MET A 93 0.19 2.94 -6.33
C MET A 93 1.64 2.49 -6.42
N GLU A 94 2.18 2.44 -7.62
CA GLU A 94 3.51 1.90 -7.90
C GLU A 94 4.45 3.05 -8.28
N PHE A 95 5.69 3.00 -7.77
CA PHE A 95 6.72 4.02 -7.97
C PHE A 95 7.92 3.42 -8.69
N TYR A 96 8.38 4.11 -9.73
CA TYR A 96 9.45 3.63 -10.61
C TYR A 96 10.46 4.73 -10.86
N ILE A 97 11.69 4.36 -11.20
CA ILE A 97 12.70 5.26 -11.71
C ILE A 97 12.90 5.06 -13.21
N ASP A 98 13.05 6.18 -13.94
CA ASP A 98 13.40 6.30 -15.36
C ASP A 98 12.37 5.70 -16.35
N GLU A 99 11.85 4.50 -16.09
CA GLU A 99 10.85 3.83 -16.92
C GLU A 99 9.93 2.95 -16.08
N VAL A 100 8.66 2.84 -16.50
CA VAL A 100 7.68 1.94 -15.86
C VAL A 100 7.92 0.50 -16.32
N LYS A 101 8.86 -0.16 -15.66
CA LYS A 101 9.23 -1.56 -15.84
C LYS A 101 9.42 -2.26 -14.49
N PRO A 102 9.16 -3.56 -14.39
CA PRO A 102 9.29 -4.27 -13.12
C PRO A 102 10.66 -4.12 -12.45
N GLU A 103 11.74 -4.09 -13.23
CA GLU A 103 13.11 -3.93 -12.72
C GLU A 103 13.42 -2.54 -12.17
N ASN A 104 12.62 -1.54 -12.52
CA ASN A 104 12.79 -0.14 -12.11
C ASN A 104 11.82 0.26 -11.00
N MET A 105 11.00 -0.66 -10.50
CA MET A 105 10.10 -0.38 -9.41
C MET A 105 10.89 -0.24 -8.10
N ILE A 106 10.68 0.87 -7.41
CA ILE A 106 11.41 1.24 -6.20
C ILE A 106 10.55 1.23 -4.94
N ALA A 107 9.24 1.34 -5.11
CA ALA A 107 8.27 1.26 -4.02
C ALA A 107 6.89 0.92 -4.56
N ARG A 108 6.04 0.42 -3.67
CA ARG A 108 4.65 0.10 -3.96
C ARG A 108 3.81 0.35 -2.73
N THR A 109 2.89 1.29 -2.83
CA THR A 109 2.03 1.69 -1.73
C THR A 109 0.63 1.14 -1.92
N TRP A 110 0.10 0.48 -0.91
CA TRP A 110 -1.27 0.04 -0.92
C TRP A 110 -2.21 1.22 -0.66
N THR A 111 -3.26 1.35 -1.49
CA THR A 111 -4.21 2.45 -1.42
C THR A 111 -5.53 2.08 -0.73
N GLY A 112 -5.69 0.82 -0.35
CA GLY A 112 -6.90 0.28 0.28
C GLY A 112 -7.06 0.60 1.77
N ILE A 113 -6.44 1.66 2.27
CA ILE A 113 -6.65 2.14 3.63
C ILE A 113 -8.03 2.79 3.75
N ASN A 114 -8.62 2.70 4.93
CA ASN A 114 -9.95 3.21 5.20
C ASN A 114 -9.99 4.75 5.29
N ILE A 115 -9.72 5.40 4.17
CA ILE A 115 -9.89 6.84 3.98
C ILE A 115 -11.31 7.06 3.49
N GLN A 116 -12.00 8.06 4.02
CA GLN A 116 -13.42 8.27 3.74
C GLN A 116 -13.71 9.51 2.89
N GLU A 117 -12.69 10.26 2.51
CA GLU A 117 -12.85 11.51 1.77
C GLU A 117 -11.74 11.71 0.74
N TRP A 118 -12.11 12.09 -0.47
CA TRP A 118 -11.19 12.32 -1.58
C TRP A 118 -10.10 13.36 -1.31
N ASN A 119 -10.40 14.37 -0.51
CA ASN A 119 -9.49 15.48 -0.22
C ASN A 119 -8.99 15.48 1.24
N SER A 120 -9.17 14.37 1.95
CA SER A 120 -8.55 14.13 3.25
C SER A 120 -7.37 13.19 3.05
N PHE A 121 -6.16 13.74 3.09
CA PHE A 121 -4.96 13.00 2.73
C PHE A 121 -4.33 12.33 3.94
N THR A 122 -4.21 11.03 3.87
CA THR A 122 -3.53 10.21 4.89
C THR A 122 -2.15 9.82 4.38
N PRO A 123 -1.08 10.03 5.15
CA PRO A 123 0.23 9.54 4.81
C PRO A 123 0.28 8.01 4.91
N VAL A 124 0.82 7.39 3.88
CA VAL A 124 1.09 5.95 3.84
C VAL A 124 2.57 5.76 3.57
N ALA A 125 3.27 5.31 4.60
CA ALA A 125 4.70 5.06 4.52
C ALA A 125 4.97 3.67 3.93
N THR A 126 5.94 3.62 3.03
CA THR A 126 6.36 2.38 2.35
C THR A 126 7.87 2.32 2.34
N ARG A 127 8.44 1.12 2.44
CA ARG A 127 9.88 0.93 2.33
C ARG A 127 10.33 1.25 0.90
N LEU A 128 11.38 2.06 0.79
CA LEU A 128 12.02 2.38 -0.48
C LEU A 128 13.14 1.38 -0.74
N GLN A 129 13.25 0.87 -1.96
CA GLN A 129 14.42 0.08 -2.37
C GLN A 129 15.66 0.99 -2.42
N ASP A 130 16.85 0.39 -2.29
CA ASP A 130 18.11 1.12 -2.41
C ASP A 130 18.22 1.76 -3.80
N VAL A 131 18.10 3.07 -3.83
CA VAL A 131 18.24 3.89 -5.04
C VAL A 131 19.33 4.91 -4.80
N THR A 132 20.20 5.11 -5.78
CA THR A 132 21.31 6.07 -5.69
C THR A 132 21.38 6.93 -6.94
N GLY A 133 21.81 8.20 -6.81
CA GLY A 133 21.96 9.12 -7.92
C GLY A 133 20.67 9.83 -8.32
N SER A 134 20.66 10.44 -9.49
CA SER A 134 19.56 11.25 -9.98
C SER A 134 18.71 10.47 -10.98
N HIS A 135 17.41 10.41 -10.74
CA HIS A 135 16.46 9.66 -11.54
C HIS A 135 15.17 10.43 -11.74
N ARG A 136 14.49 10.15 -12.82
CA ARG A 136 13.12 10.60 -13.03
C ARG A 136 12.14 9.65 -12.39
N LEU A 137 11.33 10.17 -11.46
CA LEU A 137 10.32 9.38 -10.79
C LEU A 137 9.06 9.23 -11.66
N PHE A 138 8.54 8.02 -11.74
CA PHE A 138 7.25 7.71 -12.34
C PHE A 138 6.33 7.11 -11.29
N ILE A 139 5.05 7.49 -11.34
CA ILE A 139 4.01 7.01 -10.45
C ILE A 139 2.88 6.44 -11.30
N LYS A 140 2.50 5.19 -11.04
CA LYS A 140 1.43 4.50 -11.73
C LYS A 140 0.30 4.16 -10.76
N TRP A 141 -0.91 4.49 -11.13
CA TRP A 141 -2.10 4.17 -10.36
C TRP A 141 -2.62 2.76 -10.64
N GLY A 142 -3.00 2.06 -9.60
CA GLY A 142 -3.74 0.79 -9.70
C GLY A 142 -5.25 0.97 -9.65
N ASP A 143 -5.75 2.05 -9.02
CA ASP A 143 -7.17 2.42 -8.96
C ASP A 143 -7.33 3.94 -8.76
N ALA A 144 -8.56 4.40 -8.72
CA ALA A 144 -8.89 5.80 -8.48
C ALA A 144 -8.48 6.21 -7.05
N THR A 145 -7.52 7.11 -6.96
CA THR A 145 -6.97 7.62 -5.70
C THR A 145 -6.41 9.02 -5.94
N ASN A 146 -6.73 9.97 -5.08
CA ASN A 146 -6.10 11.28 -5.12
C ASN A 146 -4.71 11.22 -4.48
N LEU A 147 -3.74 11.89 -5.10
CA LEU A 147 -2.37 12.02 -4.60
C LEU A 147 -2.03 13.49 -4.42
N GLN A 148 -1.75 13.91 -3.17
CA GLN A 148 -1.36 15.26 -2.85
C GLN A 148 0.14 15.49 -3.08
N LYS A 149 0.96 14.68 -2.43
CA LYS A 149 2.42 14.74 -2.45
C LYS A 149 3.02 13.39 -2.10
N ILE A 150 4.31 13.26 -2.32
CA ILE A 150 5.13 12.19 -1.78
C ILE A 150 6.34 12.78 -1.05
N GLU A 151 6.87 12.02 -0.12
CA GLU A 151 8.09 12.34 0.60
C GLU A 151 9.05 11.15 0.50
N LEU A 152 10.31 11.44 0.19
CA LEU A 152 11.41 10.47 0.32
C LEU A 152 12.08 10.76 1.65
N VAL A 153 12.06 9.81 2.56
CA VAL A 153 12.49 10.02 3.94
C VAL A 153 13.72 9.19 4.24
N LYS A 154 14.71 9.85 4.84
CA LYS A 154 15.90 9.18 5.37
C LYS A 154 15.51 8.38 6.60
N ASP A 155 16.23 7.30 6.81
CA ASP A 155 15.98 6.37 7.92
C ASP A 155 14.55 5.77 7.94
N SER A 156 14.24 5.03 8.98
CA SER A 156 12.95 4.36 9.17
C SER A 156 11.99 5.12 10.10
N LEU A 157 12.07 6.44 10.10
CA LEU A 157 11.40 7.33 11.06
C LEU A 157 9.90 7.06 11.22
N TRP A 158 9.19 6.81 10.12
CA TRP A 158 7.75 6.51 10.17
C TRP A 158 7.43 5.14 10.77
N PHE A 159 8.34 4.16 10.63
CA PHE A 159 8.15 2.82 11.19
C PHE A 159 8.56 2.73 12.66
N GLU A 160 9.42 3.63 13.11
CA GLU A 160 9.87 3.70 14.50
C GLU A 160 8.87 4.41 15.42
N ASN A 161 7.83 5.01 14.87
CA ASN A 161 6.85 5.81 15.58
C ASN A 161 5.42 5.27 15.37
N PRO A 162 5.10 4.05 15.84
CA PRO A 162 3.82 3.39 15.57
C PRO A 162 2.62 4.11 16.19
N ASP A 163 2.83 5.02 17.14
CA ASP A 163 1.76 5.78 17.78
C ASP A 163 1.32 7.03 16.99
N CYS A 164 1.98 7.33 15.88
CA CYS A 164 1.70 8.51 15.06
C CYS A 164 0.59 8.33 14.03
N GLY A 165 -0.26 7.35 14.16
CA GLY A 165 -1.31 7.05 13.20
C GLY A 165 -1.04 5.79 12.39
N VAL A 166 -1.78 5.58 11.32
CA VAL A 166 -1.71 4.33 10.57
C VAL A 166 -0.47 4.32 9.70
N VAL A 167 0.62 3.79 10.24
CA VAL A 167 1.79 3.45 9.44
C VAL A 167 1.57 2.06 8.88
N TYR A 168 1.28 1.99 7.59
CA TYR A 168 1.32 0.72 6.88
C TYR A 168 2.75 0.50 6.42
N GLU A 169 3.46 -0.40 7.08
CA GLU A 169 4.67 -0.94 6.49
C GLU A 169 4.26 -1.79 5.27
N ASN A 170 4.13 -1.14 4.15
CA ASN A 170 3.97 -1.84 2.90
C ASN A 170 5.36 -2.24 2.43
N VAL A 171 5.80 -3.38 2.90
CA VAL A 171 7.01 -3.97 2.36
C VAL A 171 6.67 -4.49 0.99
N GLU A 172 7.43 -4.03 0.01
CA GLU A 172 7.38 -4.54 -1.32
C GLU A 172 7.35 -6.07 -1.33
N PRO A 173 6.40 -6.67 -2.00
CA PRO A 173 6.59 -8.02 -2.43
C PRO A 173 7.83 -8.00 -3.33
N SER A 174 8.96 -8.49 -2.86
CA SER A 174 10.15 -8.65 -3.69
C SER A 174 9.74 -9.27 -5.01
N LYS A 175 10.50 -9.07 -6.08
CA LYS A 175 10.30 -9.74 -7.38
C LYS A 175 10.09 -11.26 -7.27
N ASN A 176 10.37 -11.79 -6.10
CA ASN A 176 10.27 -13.19 -5.72
C ASN A 176 9.19 -13.47 -4.67
N ALA A 177 8.33 -12.49 -4.34
CA ALA A 177 7.26 -12.72 -3.38
C ALA A 177 6.26 -13.74 -3.95
N VAL A 178 5.86 -14.67 -3.12
CA VAL A 178 4.69 -15.48 -3.36
C VAL A 178 3.49 -14.71 -2.82
N VAL A 179 2.68 -14.17 -3.73
CA VAL A 179 1.46 -13.46 -3.37
C VAL A 179 0.28 -14.37 -3.64
N PHE A 180 -0.50 -14.68 -2.64
CA PHE A 180 -1.75 -15.40 -2.80
C PHE A 180 -2.89 -14.68 -2.09
N VAL A 181 -4.05 -14.78 -2.67
CA VAL A 181 -5.28 -14.17 -2.17
C VAL A 181 -6.23 -15.30 -1.78
N THR A 182 -6.79 -15.23 -0.62
CA THR A 182 -7.82 -16.17 -0.19
C THR A 182 -9.10 -15.89 -0.98
N THR A 183 -9.33 -16.66 -2.04
CA THR A 183 -10.49 -16.50 -2.92
C THR A 183 -11.37 -17.73 -2.85
N GLY A 184 -12.69 -17.54 -3.01
CA GLY A 184 -13.67 -18.62 -3.00
C GLY A 184 -15.10 -18.09 -3.11
N GLU A 185 -16.05 -19.00 -3.17
CA GLU A 185 -17.46 -18.62 -3.06
C GLU A 185 -17.77 -18.06 -1.67
N ASN A 186 -18.69 -17.10 -1.60
CA ASN A 186 -19.14 -16.57 -0.31
C ASN A 186 -19.67 -17.70 0.57
N GLY A 187 -19.19 -17.77 1.80
CA GLY A 187 -19.53 -18.81 2.75
C GLY A 187 -18.64 -20.06 2.70
N ALA A 188 -17.70 -20.16 1.76
CA ALA A 188 -16.76 -21.27 1.70
C ALA A 188 -15.81 -21.28 2.91
N THR A 189 -15.47 -22.48 3.39
CA THR A 189 -14.47 -22.70 4.47
C THR A 189 -13.18 -23.33 3.96
N GLU A 190 -13.07 -23.53 2.66
CA GLU A 190 -11.90 -24.02 1.96
C GLU A 190 -11.91 -23.53 0.51
N GLY A 191 -10.75 -23.45 -0.11
CA GLY A 191 -10.63 -23.04 -1.50
C GLY A 191 -9.20 -23.16 -2.02
N THR A 192 -9.00 -22.62 -3.22
CA THR A 192 -7.69 -22.59 -3.86
C THR A 192 -7.47 -21.20 -4.41
N ASP A 193 -6.35 -20.60 -4.06
CA ASP A 193 -5.92 -19.33 -4.63
C ASP A 193 -5.73 -19.44 -6.14
N THR A 194 -6.29 -18.47 -6.87
CA THR A 194 -6.24 -18.45 -8.33
C THR A 194 -4.89 -18.04 -8.90
N ASN A 195 -4.04 -17.38 -8.11
CA ASN A 195 -2.74 -16.85 -8.56
C ASN A 195 -1.64 -17.91 -8.48
N GLN A 196 -1.58 -18.65 -7.37
CA GLN A 196 -0.49 -19.57 -7.06
C GLN A 196 -0.94 -21.01 -6.90
N GLY A 197 -2.24 -21.29 -6.93
CA GLY A 197 -2.79 -22.63 -6.69
C GLY A 197 -2.65 -23.10 -5.23
N ILE A 198 -2.40 -22.19 -4.30
CA ILE A 198 -2.29 -22.50 -2.87
C ILE A 198 -3.66 -22.82 -2.31
N GLN A 199 -3.80 -23.99 -1.72
CA GLN A 199 -5.02 -24.41 -1.05
C GLN A 199 -5.10 -23.78 0.35
N TRP A 200 -6.29 -23.36 0.73
CA TRP A 200 -6.57 -22.85 2.06
C TRP A 200 -7.80 -23.51 2.67
N GLU A 201 -7.83 -23.61 3.99
CA GLU A 201 -8.98 -24.09 4.73
C GLU A 201 -9.09 -23.40 6.10
N VAL A 202 -10.31 -23.18 6.58
CA VAL A 202 -10.60 -22.79 7.96
C VAL A 202 -10.66 -24.04 8.81
N ILE A 203 -9.69 -24.20 9.71
CA ILE A 203 -9.60 -25.38 10.57
C ILE A 203 -10.67 -25.30 11.68
N LYS A 204 -11.56 -26.28 11.72
CA LYS A 204 -12.53 -26.46 12.79
C LYS A 204 -11.96 -27.37 13.90
N PRO A 205 -12.40 -27.25 15.15
CA PRO A 205 -13.68 -26.71 15.62
C PRO A 205 -13.60 -25.28 16.21
N ILE A 206 -12.55 -24.54 15.98
CA ILE A 206 -12.23 -23.34 16.73
C ILE A 206 -13.15 -22.16 16.40
N SER A 207 -13.79 -22.16 15.24
CA SER A 207 -14.77 -21.13 14.90
C SER A 207 -15.92 -21.69 14.07
N GLY A 208 -17.12 -21.28 14.40
CA GLY A 208 -18.31 -21.64 13.63
C GLY A 208 -18.60 -20.72 12.43
N ASP A 209 -18.05 -19.50 12.43
CA ASP A 209 -18.51 -18.43 11.57
C ASP A 209 -17.48 -18.00 10.50
N ALA A 210 -16.17 -18.22 10.73
CA ALA A 210 -15.13 -17.82 9.78
C ALA A 210 -15.30 -18.50 8.43
N ARG A 211 -15.34 -17.71 7.38
CA ARG A 211 -15.62 -18.15 6.02
C ARG A 211 -15.10 -17.15 4.99
N CYS A 212 -14.99 -17.58 3.75
CA CYS A 212 -14.68 -16.72 2.62
C CYS A 212 -15.82 -15.73 2.35
N GLU A 213 -15.47 -14.48 2.12
CA GLU A 213 -16.35 -13.41 1.66
C GLU A 213 -15.83 -12.87 0.33
N GLY A 214 -15.63 -13.77 -0.64
CA GLY A 214 -15.13 -13.46 -1.98
C GLY A 214 -13.62 -13.48 -2.09
N SER A 215 -12.93 -12.50 -1.54
CA SER A 215 -11.45 -12.33 -1.61
C SER A 215 -10.76 -12.26 -0.26
N ASN A 216 -11.48 -12.53 0.82
CA ASN A 216 -10.92 -12.52 2.18
C ASN A 216 -11.60 -13.56 3.08
N ILE A 217 -11.02 -13.86 4.23
CA ILE A 217 -11.68 -14.60 5.31
C ILE A 217 -12.30 -13.58 6.26
N GLY A 218 -13.62 -13.59 6.31
CA GLY A 218 -14.40 -12.76 7.22
C GLY A 218 -14.89 -13.53 8.45
N TYR A 219 -15.56 -12.83 9.36
CA TYR A 219 -16.16 -13.35 10.59
C TYR A 219 -15.16 -14.08 11.50
N THR A 220 -13.93 -13.64 11.48
CA THR A 220 -12.87 -14.18 12.33
C THR A 220 -13.04 -13.74 13.79
N LYS A 221 -12.78 -14.68 14.70
CA LYS A 221 -12.80 -14.45 16.15
C LYS A 221 -11.53 -15.05 16.75
N ALA A 222 -11.27 -14.74 18.02
CA ALA A 222 -10.16 -15.34 18.75
C ALA A 222 -10.18 -16.88 18.62
N GLY A 223 -9.06 -17.46 18.26
CA GLY A 223 -8.89 -18.90 18.07
C GLY A 223 -9.28 -19.44 16.68
N VAL A 224 -9.66 -18.58 15.72
CA VAL A 224 -9.78 -19.01 14.32
C VAL A 224 -8.40 -19.35 13.77
N VAL A 225 -8.30 -20.49 13.12
CA VAL A 225 -7.10 -20.94 12.41
C VAL A 225 -7.43 -21.09 10.93
N VAL A 226 -6.62 -20.47 10.09
CA VAL A 226 -6.67 -20.66 8.63
C VAL A 226 -5.35 -21.30 8.21
N ALA A 227 -5.44 -22.45 7.57
CA ALA A 227 -4.26 -23.14 7.03
C ALA A 227 -4.12 -22.86 5.54
N TYR A 228 -2.90 -22.59 5.13
CA TYR A 228 -2.48 -22.50 3.74
C TYR A 228 -1.53 -23.65 3.44
N LYS A 229 -1.83 -24.44 2.42
CA LYS A 229 -1.13 -25.69 2.15
C LYS A 229 -0.21 -25.57 0.93
N GLY A 230 0.94 -26.18 1.01
CA GLY A 230 1.86 -26.27 -0.14
C GLY A 230 2.67 -25.00 -0.40
N ILE A 231 2.86 -24.14 0.61
CA ILE A 231 3.77 -23.02 0.50
C ILE A 231 5.20 -23.55 0.62
N ASP A 232 6.00 -23.38 -0.43
CA ASP A 232 7.42 -23.70 -0.43
C ASP A 232 8.22 -22.48 0.07
N PHE A 233 8.70 -22.55 1.30
CA PHE A 233 9.51 -21.49 1.92
C PHE A 233 10.97 -21.46 1.43
N LYS A 234 11.39 -22.38 0.56
CA LYS A 234 12.71 -22.38 -0.13
C LYS A 234 13.90 -22.16 0.80
N ASP A 235 14.14 -23.06 1.73
CA ASP A 235 15.34 -23.09 2.60
C ASP A 235 15.78 -21.70 3.12
N ASN A 236 14.89 -20.99 3.78
CA ASN A 236 15.10 -19.62 4.31
C ASN A 236 15.27 -18.51 3.25
N TYR A 237 14.78 -18.70 2.05
CA TYR A 237 14.78 -17.67 1.03
C TYR A 237 13.84 -16.51 1.39
N TYR A 238 12.62 -16.81 1.88
CA TYR A 238 11.67 -15.81 2.35
C TYR A 238 12.00 -15.39 3.77
N LYS A 239 12.08 -14.10 4.01
CA LYS A 239 12.46 -13.51 5.30
C LYS A 239 11.29 -12.84 6.01
N GLU A 240 10.23 -12.54 5.28
CA GLU A 240 9.14 -11.72 5.76
C GLU A 240 7.79 -12.28 5.30
N VAL A 241 6.77 -12.10 6.12
CA VAL A 241 5.39 -12.43 5.81
C VAL A 241 4.54 -11.20 6.02
N PHE A 242 3.74 -10.85 5.01
CA PHE A 242 2.81 -9.74 5.09
C PHE A 242 1.39 -10.27 5.09
N ILE A 243 0.61 -9.77 6.02
CA ILE A 243 -0.81 -10.11 6.15
C ILE A 243 -1.61 -8.83 5.91
N ASN A 244 -2.41 -8.83 4.85
CA ASN A 244 -3.37 -7.78 4.62
C ASN A 244 -4.64 -8.10 5.41
N ALA A 245 -4.89 -7.33 6.45
CA ALA A 245 -6.00 -7.54 7.36
C ALA A 245 -6.72 -6.24 7.70
N SER A 246 -8.02 -6.31 7.91
CA SER A 246 -8.81 -5.18 8.39
C SER A 246 -9.81 -5.63 9.45
N CYS A 247 -10.16 -4.72 10.35
CA CYS A 247 -11.27 -4.92 11.28
C CYS A 247 -11.95 -3.58 11.58
N GLU A 248 -13.24 -3.64 11.91
CA GLU A 248 -13.93 -2.46 12.42
C GLU A 248 -13.45 -2.15 13.84
N PRO A 249 -13.16 -0.86 14.15
CA PRO A 249 -12.75 -0.46 15.50
C PRO A 249 -13.71 -0.86 16.61
N SER A 250 -15.01 -1.02 16.28
CA SER A 250 -16.03 -1.47 17.22
C SER A 250 -15.89 -2.93 17.68
N TYR A 251 -15.13 -3.74 16.95
CA TYR A 251 -14.86 -5.14 17.28
C TYR A 251 -13.50 -5.36 17.95
N ILE A 252 -12.63 -4.37 17.87
CA ILE A 252 -11.42 -4.36 18.68
C ILE A 252 -11.89 -3.97 20.08
N GLY A 253 -11.59 -4.78 21.06
CA GLY A 253 -11.82 -4.43 22.45
C GLY A 253 -11.20 -3.06 22.80
N SER A 254 -11.10 -2.70 24.02
CA SER A 254 -10.62 -1.38 24.43
C SER A 254 -9.15 -1.08 24.04
N THR A 255 -8.43 -2.05 23.45
CA THR A 255 -7.03 -1.88 23.03
C THR A 255 -6.74 -2.65 21.74
N ILE A 256 -5.96 -2.04 20.83
CA ILE A 256 -5.40 -2.67 19.60
C ILE A 256 -4.56 -3.92 19.94
N GLU A 257 -4.04 -4.02 21.14
CA GLU A 257 -3.24 -5.16 21.62
C GLU A 257 -3.99 -6.49 21.61
N ASP A 258 -5.33 -6.45 21.55
CA ASP A 258 -6.17 -7.65 21.51
C ASP A 258 -6.31 -8.28 20.10
N ALA A 259 -5.92 -7.56 19.04
CA ALA A 259 -5.95 -8.05 17.66
C ALA A 259 -4.55 -8.51 17.23
N ASN A 260 -4.30 -9.80 17.26
CA ASN A 260 -3.02 -10.36 16.85
C ASN A 260 -3.19 -11.57 15.91
N PHE A 261 -2.17 -11.80 15.10
CA PHE A 261 -2.02 -12.99 14.28
C PHE A 261 -0.82 -13.78 14.79
N THR A 262 -0.99 -15.08 14.95
CA THR A 262 0.12 -15.99 15.23
C THR A 262 0.33 -16.90 14.04
N LEU A 263 1.53 -16.92 13.51
CA LEU A 263 1.93 -17.77 12.39
C LEU A 263 2.56 -19.05 12.92
N TYR A 264 2.15 -20.17 12.36
CA TYR A 264 2.69 -21.48 12.67
C TYR A 264 3.17 -22.13 11.37
N THR A 265 4.24 -22.89 11.44
CA THR A 265 4.65 -23.85 10.40
C THR A 265 4.61 -25.22 11.02
N ASP A 266 4.18 -26.25 10.24
CA ASP A 266 4.19 -27.66 10.65
C ASP A 266 5.61 -28.22 10.63
#